data_c4b0cf522f556db1664b52954e0e5dc6
#
_entry.id   c4b0cf522f556db1664b52954e0e5dc6
#
_cell.length_a   1.000
_cell.length_b   1.000
_cell.length_c   1.000
_cell.angle_alpha   90.00
_cell.angle_beta   90.00
_cell.angle_gamma   90.00
#
_symmetry.space_group_name_H-M   'P 1'
#
loop_
_entity.id
_entity.type
_entity.pdbx_description
1 polymer ?
#
loop_
_entity_poly.entity_id
_entity_poly.type
_entity_poly.pdbx_seq_one_letter_code
_entity_poly.pdbx_strand_id
1 'polypeptide(L)'
;MEICEEMNKIEESSYYSKLLIKLKKKEANETKKVFKIPCEDPVKNNLKNSFGKDYDDEGDNGKSVISYSLYGNSPKYCEVAILNVKLAKSIYPEWKCRFYVDKTVPEEVISRLKQENAEIIFVNQEQSEIPGTFWRFLVIDDESVDKFMIRDADSLISYKEKAAVKEWLNSGKYFHVMRDSRMHNELILAGMWGGYNGVIKNMFGLMKDYLKEDMDVNRISDQVFLRKRIWKTVIQSALVHDSYHLGEEGKPYPDYEISDIEKIAFFHIGMIDSNSCTIKTEIEIKAKKVKWYLENENGEIICSYDSFIKKENGKQIIEINLPTFYSSKIKYNKWKISYEVLE
;
A
#
# COMPACT_ATOMS: atom_id res chain seq x y z
N MET A 1 -21.42 -6.04 6.18
CA MET A 1 -21.24 -5.17 4.98
C MET A 1 -20.95 -5.99 3.76
N GLU A 2 -19.95 -6.86 3.73
CA GLU A 2 -19.73 -7.81 2.62
C GLU A 2 -21.02 -8.52 2.20
N ILE A 3 -21.73 -9.11 3.16
CA ILE A 3 -23.03 -9.76 2.91
C ILE A 3 -24.05 -8.82 2.26
N CYS A 4 -24.09 -7.55 2.67
CA CYS A 4 -25.01 -6.56 2.08
C CYS A 4 -24.62 -6.22 0.63
N GLU A 5 -23.32 -6.15 0.32
CA GLU A 5 -22.84 -5.94 -1.05
C GLU A 5 -23.07 -7.15 -1.95
N GLU A 6 -22.81 -8.37 -1.46
CA GLU A 6 -23.13 -9.62 -2.14
C GLU A 6 -24.64 -9.77 -2.41
N MET A 7 -25.50 -9.29 -1.51
CA MET A 7 -26.97 -9.25 -1.68
C MET A 7 -27.47 -8.02 -2.45
N ASN A 8 -26.58 -7.17 -3.00
CA ASN A 8 -26.90 -5.92 -3.69
C ASN A 8 -27.71 -4.91 -2.83
N LYS A 9 -27.51 -4.94 -1.49
CA LYS A 9 -28.17 -4.03 -0.54
C LYS A 9 -27.28 -2.80 -0.28
N ILE A 10 -27.13 -1.98 -1.28
CA ILE A 10 -26.19 -0.85 -1.33
C ILE A 10 -26.48 0.20 -0.24
N GLU A 11 -27.74 0.49 0.02
CA GLU A 11 -28.14 1.49 1.03
C GLU A 11 -27.82 1.00 2.45
N GLU A 12 -28.08 -0.28 2.75
CA GLU A 12 -27.74 -0.88 4.04
C GLU A 12 -26.22 -0.88 4.25
N SER A 13 -25.43 -1.25 3.23
CA SER A 13 -23.96 -1.21 3.27
C SER A 13 -23.44 0.19 3.60
N SER A 14 -23.96 1.22 2.92
CA SER A 14 -23.62 2.61 3.18
C SER A 14 -23.99 3.06 4.59
N TYR A 15 -25.18 2.69 5.06
CA TYR A 15 -25.64 3.01 6.41
C TYR A 15 -24.71 2.43 7.49
N TYR A 16 -24.39 1.13 7.41
CA TYR A 16 -23.51 0.47 8.39
C TYR A 16 -22.10 1.03 8.34
N SER A 17 -21.57 1.37 7.15
CA SER A 17 -20.25 1.96 7.03
C SER A 17 -20.17 3.34 7.70
N LYS A 18 -21.18 4.20 7.51
CA LYS A 18 -21.28 5.49 8.22
C LYS A 18 -21.38 5.32 9.73
N LEU A 19 -22.17 4.34 10.18
CA LEU A 19 -22.30 4.03 11.61
C LEU A 19 -20.95 3.60 12.20
N LEU A 20 -20.19 2.74 11.50
CA LEU A 20 -18.86 2.31 11.92
C LEU A 20 -17.87 3.46 12.00
N ILE A 21 -17.83 4.34 11.02
CA ILE A 21 -16.99 5.56 11.07
C ILE A 21 -17.33 6.40 12.30
N LYS A 22 -18.63 6.59 12.60
CA LYS A 22 -19.08 7.34 13.78
C LYS A 22 -18.63 6.68 15.10
N LEU A 23 -18.73 5.36 15.20
CA LEU A 23 -18.28 4.61 16.38
C LEU A 23 -16.76 4.70 16.54
N LYS A 24 -16.00 4.52 15.45
CA LYS A 24 -14.54 4.63 15.44
C LYS A 24 -14.05 6.03 15.81
N LYS A 25 -14.76 7.10 15.41
CA LYS A 25 -14.48 8.47 15.87
C LYS A 25 -14.63 8.62 17.38
N LYS A 26 -15.63 7.99 17.99
CA LYS A 26 -15.79 8.00 19.46
C LYS A 26 -14.61 7.34 20.14
N GLU A 27 -14.20 6.16 19.66
CA GLU A 27 -13.01 5.45 20.17
C GLU A 27 -11.74 6.28 20.01
N ALA A 28 -11.53 6.91 18.86
CA ALA A 28 -10.37 7.77 18.59
C ALA A 28 -10.32 9.00 19.50
N ASN A 29 -11.44 9.47 20.03
CA ASN A 29 -11.47 10.59 20.98
C ASN A 29 -10.80 10.28 22.32
N GLU A 30 -10.61 9.01 22.66
CA GLU A 30 -9.91 8.57 23.87
C GLU A 30 -8.38 8.68 23.75
N THR A 31 -7.86 9.01 22.56
CA THR A 31 -6.41 9.20 22.31
C THR A 31 -5.84 10.27 23.23
N LYS A 32 -4.86 9.88 24.06
CA LYS A 32 -4.24 10.76 25.06
C LYS A 32 -3.17 11.67 24.47
N LYS A 33 -2.33 11.16 23.56
CA LYS A 33 -1.24 11.90 22.94
C LYS A 33 -1.67 12.44 21.58
N VAL A 34 -1.69 13.75 21.46
CA VAL A 34 -2.04 14.46 20.20
C VAL A 34 -0.91 15.43 19.91
N PHE A 35 -0.37 15.38 18.71
CA PHE A 35 0.66 16.33 18.27
C PHE A 35 0.01 17.62 17.80
N LYS A 36 0.66 18.73 18.06
CA LYS A 36 0.21 20.05 17.63
C LYS A 36 0.59 20.27 16.17
N ILE A 37 -0.36 20.67 15.37
CA ILE A 37 -0.10 21.09 13.99
C ILE A 37 0.55 22.47 14.01
N PRO A 38 1.61 22.72 13.22
CA PRO A 38 2.16 24.06 13.03
C PRO A 38 1.11 25.02 12.46
N CYS A 39 1.17 26.29 12.84
CA CYS A 39 0.22 27.30 12.34
C CYS A 39 0.49 27.71 10.87
N GLU A 40 1.70 27.41 10.37
CA GLU A 40 2.15 27.79 9.03
C GLU A 40 1.71 26.75 8.00
N ASP A 41 1.56 27.18 6.76
CA ASP A 41 1.35 26.30 5.62
C ASP A 41 2.52 25.30 5.51
N PRO A 42 2.25 23.98 5.31
CA PRO A 42 3.28 22.96 5.27
C PRO A 42 4.36 23.22 4.21
N VAL A 43 4.00 23.79 3.06
CA VAL A 43 4.97 24.13 2.00
C VAL A 43 5.93 25.22 2.48
N LYS A 44 5.41 26.27 3.13
CA LYS A 44 6.23 27.36 3.69
C LYS A 44 7.05 26.91 4.89
N ASN A 45 6.53 25.97 5.69
CA ASN A 45 7.24 25.45 6.85
C ASN A 45 8.42 24.55 6.43
N ASN A 46 8.24 23.72 5.40
CA ASN A 46 9.32 22.90 4.85
C ASN A 46 10.45 23.75 4.24
N LEU A 47 10.10 24.82 3.53
CA LEU A 47 11.09 25.78 3.04
C LEU A 47 11.95 26.37 4.17
N LYS A 48 11.36 26.67 5.34
CA LYS A 48 12.12 27.19 6.50
C LYS A 48 13.03 26.15 7.15
N ASN A 49 12.60 24.90 7.24
CA ASN A 49 13.42 23.81 7.79
C ASN A 49 14.59 23.43 6.89
N SER A 50 14.48 23.70 5.61
CA SER A 50 15.52 23.50 4.60
C SER A 50 16.57 24.65 4.56
N PHE A 51 16.29 25.81 5.13
CA PHE A 51 17.18 27.00 5.13
C PHE A 51 18.51 26.83 5.91
N GLY A 52 18.80 25.65 6.46
CA GLY A 52 20.10 25.30 6.99
C GLY A 52 21.08 24.69 6.01
N LYS A 53 20.67 24.48 4.74
CA LYS A 53 21.52 24.01 3.64
C LYS A 53 21.55 25.04 2.53
N ASP A 54 22.75 25.35 2.01
CA ASP A 54 22.91 26.24 0.85
C ASP A 54 22.10 25.69 -0.33
N TYR A 55 21.12 26.48 -0.78
CA TYR A 55 20.28 26.17 -1.94
C TYR A 55 21.01 26.59 -3.22
N ASP A 56 21.24 25.64 -4.11
CA ASP A 56 21.36 25.92 -5.53
C ASP A 56 19.96 26.17 -6.11
N ASP A 57 19.83 27.17 -6.94
CA ASP A 57 18.61 27.84 -7.42
C ASP A 57 17.67 26.99 -8.30
N GLU A 58 17.87 25.66 -8.36
CA GLU A 58 16.96 24.70 -8.99
C GLU A 58 16.10 24.03 -7.89
N GLY A 59 14.94 24.62 -7.67
CA GLY A 59 13.93 24.30 -6.66
C GLY A 59 13.95 22.87 -6.10
N ASP A 60 14.65 22.66 -4.99
CA ASP A 60 14.58 21.42 -4.21
C ASP A 60 13.17 21.32 -3.60
N ASN A 61 12.30 20.59 -4.28
CA ASN A 61 10.93 20.28 -3.83
C ASN A 61 10.89 19.36 -2.58
N GLY A 62 12.04 19.14 -1.93
CA GLY A 62 12.18 18.25 -0.80
C GLY A 62 11.98 16.78 -1.16
N LYS A 63 12.47 15.86 -0.34
CA LYS A 63 12.36 14.41 -0.60
C LYS A 63 10.95 13.90 -0.37
N SER A 64 10.30 13.45 -1.46
CA SER A 64 8.97 12.86 -1.46
C SER A 64 9.06 11.33 -1.57
N VAL A 65 8.44 10.59 -0.65
CA VAL A 65 8.56 9.13 -0.57
C VAL A 65 7.19 8.44 -0.57
N ILE A 66 7.02 7.44 -1.44
CA ILE A 66 5.92 6.46 -1.36
C ILE A 66 6.47 5.26 -0.60
N SER A 67 5.95 5.01 0.57
CA SER A 67 6.46 4.03 1.52
C SER A 67 5.62 2.76 1.52
N TYR A 68 6.31 1.64 1.42
CA TYR A 68 5.74 0.29 1.40
C TYR A 68 6.40 -0.60 2.44
N SER A 69 5.64 -1.58 2.96
CA SER A 69 6.18 -2.77 3.61
C SER A 69 6.21 -3.90 2.59
N LEU A 70 7.31 -4.66 2.53
CA LEU A 70 7.38 -5.88 1.73
C LEU A 70 8.13 -6.97 2.50
N TYR A 71 7.47 -8.11 2.71
CA TYR A 71 8.01 -9.27 3.40
C TYR A 71 7.38 -10.56 2.86
N GLY A 72 8.06 -11.68 3.07
CA GLY A 72 7.68 -12.95 2.48
C GLY A 72 8.07 -13.03 1.00
N ASN A 73 7.71 -14.15 0.38
CA ASN A 73 8.07 -14.49 -0.99
C ASN A 73 6.85 -14.71 -1.90
N SER A 74 5.72 -14.15 -1.54
CA SER A 74 4.50 -14.32 -2.35
C SER A 74 4.52 -13.42 -3.58
N PRO A 75 4.31 -14.00 -4.80
CA PRO A 75 4.24 -13.22 -6.04
C PRO A 75 3.15 -12.14 -5.99
N LYS A 76 2.07 -12.37 -5.24
CA LYS A 76 0.99 -11.41 -5.01
C LYS A 76 1.51 -10.04 -4.55
N TYR A 77 2.50 -10.03 -3.64
CA TYR A 77 3.07 -8.78 -3.11
C TYR A 77 4.32 -8.37 -3.90
N CYS A 78 5.21 -9.33 -4.19
CA CYS A 78 6.49 -9.05 -4.83
C CYS A 78 6.34 -8.48 -6.24
N GLU A 79 5.47 -9.08 -7.06
CA GLU A 79 5.30 -8.63 -8.45
C GLU A 79 4.48 -7.33 -8.54
N VAL A 80 3.47 -7.14 -7.68
CA VAL A 80 2.73 -5.87 -7.62
C VAL A 80 3.64 -4.74 -7.12
N ALA A 81 4.54 -5.01 -6.16
CA ALA A 81 5.54 -4.03 -5.73
C ALA A 81 6.43 -3.56 -6.90
N ILE A 82 6.91 -4.48 -7.75
CA ILE A 82 7.70 -4.13 -8.93
C ILE A 82 6.89 -3.31 -9.94
N LEU A 83 5.62 -3.68 -10.16
CA LEU A 83 4.72 -2.90 -11.03
C LEU A 83 4.50 -1.49 -10.48
N ASN A 84 4.33 -1.34 -9.18
CA ASN A 84 4.19 -0.02 -8.55
C ASN A 84 5.39 0.89 -8.81
N VAL A 85 6.62 0.37 -8.72
CA VAL A 85 7.82 1.18 -9.03
C VAL A 85 7.86 1.59 -10.51
N LYS A 86 7.46 0.68 -11.41
CA LYS A 86 7.36 1.01 -12.86
C LYS A 86 6.31 2.08 -13.12
N LEU A 87 5.12 1.96 -12.53
CA LEU A 87 4.04 2.92 -12.66
C LEU A 87 4.39 4.28 -12.05
N ALA A 88 5.12 4.30 -10.94
CA ALA A 88 5.53 5.53 -10.28
C ALA A 88 6.36 6.45 -11.19
N LYS A 89 7.13 5.91 -12.13
CA LYS A 89 7.90 6.71 -13.11
C LYS A 89 7.01 7.60 -13.96
N SER A 90 5.76 7.21 -14.22
CA SER A 90 4.80 8.01 -15.02
C SER A 90 3.76 8.73 -14.18
N ILE A 91 3.31 8.11 -13.08
CA ILE A 91 2.27 8.67 -12.22
C ILE A 91 2.87 9.69 -11.24
N TYR A 92 4.00 9.36 -10.62
CA TYR A 92 4.66 10.15 -9.57
C TYR A 92 6.17 10.29 -9.83
N PRO A 93 6.62 10.89 -10.95
CA PRO A 93 8.03 10.96 -11.32
C PRO A 93 8.92 11.63 -10.25
N GLU A 94 8.36 12.57 -9.47
CA GLU A 94 9.06 13.28 -8.40
C GLU A 94 9.05 12.54 -7.05
N TRP A 95 8.41 11.38 -6.97
CA TRP A 95 8.34 10.59 -5.75
C TRP A 95 9.22 9.34 -5.82
N LYS A 96 9.90 9.05 -4.74
CA LYS A 96 10.72 7.85 -4.60
C LYS A 96 9.93 6.72 -3.95
N CYS A 97 9.80 5.57 -4.61
CA CYS A 97 9.29 4.37 -3.97
C CYS A 97 10.34 3.82 -2.99
N ARG A 98 9.96 3.62 -1.74
CA ARG A 98 10.78 3.06 -0.68
C ARG A 98 10.12 1.82 -0.10
N PHE A 99 10.87 0.73 -0.02
CA PHE A 99 10.40 -0.53 0.55
C PHE A 99 11.18 -0.86 1.83
N TYR A 100 10.46 -1.01 2.94
CA TYR A 100 10.98 -1.58 4.16
C TYR A 100 10.82 -3.09 4.07
N VAL A 101 11.94 -3.82 4.12
CA VAL A 101 12.01 -5.25 3.81
C VAL A 101 12.76 -6.02 4.89
N ASP A 102 12.54 -7.34 4.94
CA ASP A 102 13.35 -8.29 5.69
C ASP A 102 14.01 -9.35 4.77
N LYS A 103 14.68 -10.31 5.37
CA LYS A 103 15.39 -11.38 4.65
C LYS A 103 14.47 -12.41 3.98
N THR A 104 13.16 -12.34 4.19
CA THR A 104 12.20 -13.27 3.57
C THR A 104 11.85 -12.89 2.13
N VAL A 105 12.14 -11.64 1.72
CA VAL A 105 11.96 -11.19 0.34
C VAL A 105 13.08 -11.78 -0.53
N PRO A 106 12.76 -12.44 -1.67
CA PRO A 106 13.78 -13.01 -2.55
C PRO A 106 14.78 -11.94 -3.07
N GLU A 107 16.07 -12.32 -3.13
CA GLU A 107 17.12 -11.41 -3.62
C GLU A 107 16.89 -10.93 -5.06
N GLU A 108 16.29 -11.79 -5.91
CA GLU A 108 15.90 -11.42 -7.26
C GLU A 108 14.88 -10.27 -7.26
N VAL A 109 13.87 -10.33 -6.38
CA VAL A 109 12.86 -9.25 -6.22
C VAL A 109 13.54 -7.96 -5.76
N ILE A 110 14.42 -8.03 -4.77
CA ILE A 110 15.21 -6.89 -4.30
C ILE A 110 16.04 -6.28 -5.43
N SER A 111 16.71 -7.12 -6.22
CA SER A 111 17.53 -6.67 -7.36
C SER A 111 16.68 -5.96 -8.42
N ARG A 112 15.52 -6.51 -8.77
CA ARG A 112 14.58 -5.91 -9.74
C ARG A 112 14.03 -4.58 -9.24
N LEU A 113 13.66 -4.48 -7.95
CA LEU A 113 13.22 -3.21 -7.35
C LEU A 113 14.31 -2.13 -7.43
N LYS A 114 15.57 -2.50 -7.12
CA LYS A 114 16.73 -1.58 -7.25
C LYS A 114 17.00 -1.16 -8.69
N GLN A 115 16.89 -2.07 -9.65
CA GLN A 115 17.04 -1.75 -11.09
C GLN A 115 15.99 -0.74 -11.56
N GLU A 116 14.79 -0.79 -11.01
CA GLU A 116 13.72 0.18 -11.26
C GLU A 116 13.88 1.47 -10.43
N ASN A 117 15.01 1.64 -9.72
CA ASN A 117 15.34 2.82 -8.93
C ASN A 117 14.53 2.96 -7.62
N ALA A 118 14.04 1.86 -7.00
CA ALA A 118 13.46 1.91 -5.67
C ALA A 118 14.54 2.02 -4.58
N GLU A 119 14.21 2.65 -3.47
CA GLU A 119 14.98 2.57 -2.22
C GLU A 119 14.60 1.31 -1.45
N ILE A 120 15.60 0.56 -0.99
CA ILE A 120 15.41 -0.65 -0.19
C ILE A 120 16.03 -0.43 1.18
N ILE A 121 15.22 -0.51 2.22
CA ILE A 121 15.63 -0.37 3.61
C ILE A 121 15.39 -1.72 4.32
N PHE A 122 16.46 -2.40 4.67
CA PHE A 122 16.35 -3.58 5.51
C PHE A 122 16.04 -3.16 6.94
N VAL A 123 14.93 -3.67 7.49
CA VAL A 123 14.61 -3.45 8.90
C VAL A 123 15.69 -4.05 9.79
N ASN A 124 16.07 -3.31 10.81
CA ASN A 124 17.04 -3.77 11.82
C ASN A 124 16.37 -4.75 12.81
N GLN A 125 17.16 -5.29 13.73
CA GLN A 125 16.67 -6.28 14.70
C GLN A 125 15.51 -5.74 15.54
N GLU A 126 15.60 -4.52 16.04
CA GLU A 126 14.56 -3.91 16.87
C GLU A 126 13.27 -3.63 16.05
N GLN A 127 13.41 -3.16 14.82
CA GLN A 127 12.29 -2.94 13.91
C GLN A 127 11.62 -4.25 13.48
N SER A 128 12.35 -5.36 13.43
CA SER A 128 11.80 -6.67 13.09
C SER A 128 10.92 -7.29 14.21
N GLU A 129 10.96 -6.72 15.42
CA GLU A 129 10.10 -7.13 16.54
C GLU A 129 8.64 -6.68 16.37
N ILE A 130 8.38 -5.69 15.50
CA ILE A 130 7.01 -5.25 15.17
C ILE A 130 6.50 -5.92 13.90
N PRO A 131 5.17 -6.13 13.75
CA PRO A 131 4.59 -6.73 12.55
C PRO A 131 4.98 -5.99 11.28
N GLY A 132 5.27 -6.72 10.20
CA GLY A 132 5.71 -6.16 8.92
C GLY A 132 4.75 -5.12 8.33
N THR A 133 3.45 -5.20 8.59
CA THR A 133 2.47 -4.20 8.15
C THR A 133 2.72 -2.78 8.70
N PHE A 134 3.48 -2.66 9.79
CA PHE A 134 3.83 -1.39 10.40
C PHE A 134 5.09 -0.74 9.81
N TRP A 135 5.99 -1.50 9.18
CA TRP A 135 7.30 -0.98 8.75
C TRP A 135 7.20 0.21 7.81
N ARG A 136 6.18 0.27 6.96
CA ARG A 136 5.94 1.42 6.07
C ARG A 136 5.76 2.76 6.80
N PHE A 137 5.40 2.74 8.09
CA PHE A 137 5.27 3.96 8.89
C PHE A 137 6.61 4.50 9.39
N LEU A 138 7.71 3.72 9.31
CA LEU A 138 9.05 4.16 9.71
C LEU A 138 9.56 5.36 8.90
N VAL A 139 9.02 5.59 7.70
CA VAL A 139 9.33 6.76 6.89
C VAL A 139 9.03 8.08 7.60
N ILE A 140 8.13 8.08 8.58
CA ILE A 140 7.69 9.26 9.32
C ILE A 140 8.77 9.73 10.30
N ASP A 141 9.66 8.84 10.72
CA ASP A 141 10.80 9.15 11.60
C ASP A 141 12.09 9.50 10.81
N ASP A 142 12.05 9.47 9.47
CA ASP A 142 13.19 9.85 8.64
C ASP A 142 13.21 11.36 8.37
N GLU A 143 14.09 12.09 9.05
CA GLU A 143 14.24 13.54 8.93
C GLU A 143 14.68 14.02 7.54
N SER A 144 15.18 13.11 6.68
CA SER A 144 15.53 13.42 5.28
C SER A 144 14.31 13.43 4.35
N VAL A 145 13.12 13.02 4.84
CA VAL A 145 11.88 12.97 4.06
C VAL A 145 10.97 14.13 4.43
N ASP A 146 10.56 14.92 3.45
CA ASP A 146 9.66 16.07 3.66
C ASP A 146 8.19 15.68 3.55
N LYS A 147 7.88 14.77 2.63
CA LYS A 147 6.51 14.31 2.35
C LYS A 147 6.50 12.80 2.19
N PHE A 148 5.48 12.17 2.72
CA PHE A 148 5.31 10.74 2.56
C PHE A 148 3.89 10.38 2.10
N MET A 149 3.78 9.30 1.35
CA MET A 149 2.55 8.54 1.11
C MET A 149 2.76 7.12 1.58
N ILE A 150 1.77 6.56 2.26
CA ILE A 150 1.79 5.16 2.71
C ILE A 150 0.89 4.34 1.81
N ARG A 151 1.42 3.25 1.23
CA ARG A 151 0.69 2.37 0.31
C ARG A 151 0.87 0.90 0.64
N ASP A 152 -0.09 0.09 0.19
CA ASP A 152 -0.02 -1.37 0.24
C ASP A 152 0.74 -1.91 -0.97
N ALA A 153 1.59 -2.92 -0.75
CA ALA A 153 2.42 -3.49 -1.82
C ALA A 153 1.60 -4.34 -2.82
N ASP A 154 0.38 -4.74 -2.48
CA ASP A 154 -0.53 -5.53 -3.32
C ASP A 154 -1.62 -4.70 -4.01
N SER A 155 -1.55 -3.37 -3.92
CA SER A 155 -2.45 -2.44 -4.61
C SER A 155 -1.68 -1.56 -5.57
N LEU A 156 -2.18 -1.36 -6.79
CA LEU A 156 -1.54 -0.47 -7.76
C LEU A 156 -1.89 0.99 -7.49
N ILE A 157 -0.89 1.86 -7.62
CA ILE A 157 -1.09 3.31 -7.68
C ILE A 157 -1.83 3.69 -8.95
N SER A 158 -2.61 4.78 -8.93
CA SER A 158 -3.52 5.14 -10.00
C SER A 158 -3.56 6.64 -10.33
N TYR A 159 -4.13 7.01 -11.47
CA TYR A 159 -4.34 8.40 -11.85
C TYR A 159 -5.42 9.09 -11.02
N LYS A 160 -6.45 8.34 -10.58
CA LYS A 160 -7.44 8.81 -9.59
C LYS A 160 -6.77 9.25 -8.31
N GLU A 161 -5.88 8.40 -7.80
CA GLU A 161 -5.08 8.71 -6.62
C GLU A 161 -4.18 9.94 -6.85
N LYS A 162 -3.49 10.01 -8.01
CA LYS A 162 -2.66 11.16 -8.38
C LYS A 162 -3.42 12.47 -8.34
N ALA A 163 -4.65 12.50 -8.87
CA ALA A 163 -5.49 13.70 -8.85
C ALA A 163 -5.81 14.14 -7.41
N ALA A 164 -6.15 13.19 -6.53
CA ALA A 164 -6.42 13.45 -5.12
C ALA A 164 -5.16 13.95 -4.38
N VAL A 165 -4.02 13.34 -4.62
CA VAL A 165 -2.72 13.76 -4.05
C VAL A 165 -2.35 15.16 -4.52
N LYS A 166 -2.51 15.48 -5.81
CA LYS A 166 -2.27 16.82 -6.35
C LYS A 166 -3.15 17.87 -5.67
N GLU A 167 -4.41 17.57 -5.43
CA GLU A 167 -5.30 18.47 -4.70
C GLU A 167 -4.84 18.66 -3.25
N TRP A 168 -4.46 17.58 -2.57
CA TRP A 168 -3.90 17.68 -1.22
C TRP A 168 -2.66 18.58 -1.17
N LEU A 169 -1.69 18.38 -2.04
CA LEU A 169 -0.46 19.18 -2.06
C LEU A 169 -0.73 20.69 -2.25
N ASN A 170 -1.83 21.05 -2.92
CA ASN A 170 -2.25 22.43 -3.14
C ASN A 170 -3.21 22.97 -2.04
N SER A 171 -3.61 22.15 -1.07
CA SER A 171 -4.64 22.50 -0.10
C SER A 171 -4.15 23.24 1.14
N GLY A 172 -2.83 23.29 1.38
CA GLY A 172 -2.26 23.78 2.63
C GLY A 172 -2.51 22.86 3.84
N LYS A 173 -3.00 21.62 3.62
CA LYS A 173 -3.24 20.65 4.69
C LYS A 173 -2.02 19.77 4.92
N TYR A 174 -1.71 19.50 6.20
CA TYR A 174 -0.57 18.65 6.56
C TYR A 174 -0.75 17.18 6.21
N PHE A 175 -1.98 16.69 6.15
CA PHE A 175 -2.26 15.27 5.92
C PHE A 175 -3.28 15.06 4.82
N HIS A 176 -3.20 13.87 4.22
CA HIS A 176 -4.13 13.37 3.22
C HIS A 176 -4.65 12.00 3.64
N VAL A 177 -5.96 11.78 3.54
CA VAL A 177 -6.62 10.50 3.81
C VAL A 177 -7.55 10.18 2.65
N MET A 178 -7.60 8.93 2.24
CA MET A 178 -8.43 8.46 1.14
C MET A 178 -9.34 7.31 1.55
N ARG A 179 -10.59 7.35 1.09
CA ARG A 179 -11.59 6.28 1.18
C ARG A 179 -12.32 6.19 -0.16
N ASP A 180 -12.27 5.07 -0.84
CA ASP A 180 -12.79 4.92 -2.21
C ASP A 180 -13.68 3.70 -2.41
N SER A 181 -14.10 3.07 -1.33
CA SER A 181 -15.05 1.96 -1.31
C SER A 181 -15.96 2.08 -0.09
N ARG A 182 -17.18 1.53 -0.18
CA ARG A 182 -18.07 1.42 1.01
C ARG A 182 -17.43 0.57 2.10
N MET A 183 -16.53 -0.35 1.72
CA MET A 183 -15.77 -1.17 2.65
C MET A 183 -14.62 -0.41 3.35
N HIS A 184 -14.30 0.80 2.89
CA HIS A 184 -13.26 1.66 3.47
C HIS A 184 -13.77 2.39 4.72
N ASN A 185 -14.22 1.62 5.70
CA ASN A 185 -14.86 2.11 6.92
C ASN A 185 -13.88 2.31 8.10
N GLU A 186 -12.61 2.58 7.81
CA GLU A 186 -11.62 3.05 8.78
C GLU A 186 -11.44 4.58 8.73
N LEU A 187 -11.00 5.15 9.86
CA LEU A 187 -10.67 6.59 9.91
C LEU A 187 -9.45 6.89 9.05
N ILE A 188 -8.41 6.06 9.15
CA ILE A 188 -7.25 6.05 8.26
C ILE A 188 -7.02 4.60 7.83
N LEU A 189 -7.18 4.32 6.55
CA LEU A 189 -6.75 3.06 5.97
C LEU A 189 -5.22 3.04 5.92
N ALA A 190 -4.61 1.96 6.39
CA ALA A 190 -3.18 1.90 6.61
C ALA A 190 -2.34 2.09 5.33
N GLY A 191 -2.89 1.75 4.16
CA GLY A 191 -2.27 1.93 2.84
C GLY A 191 -2.79 3.13 2.04
N MET A 192 -3.59 4.03 2.63
CA MET A 192 -4.29 5.08 1.85
C MET A 192 -4.23 6.45 2.52
N TRP A 193 -3.05 6.85 2.97
CA TRP A 193 -2.84 8.16 3.58
C TRP A 193 -1.44 8.69 3.30
N GLY A 194 -1.22 9.94 3.66
CA GLY A 194 0.07 10.61 3.56
C GLY A 194 0.14 11.87 4.38
N GLY A 195 1.28 12.51 4.41
CA GLY A 195 1.50 13.73 5.18
C GLY A 195 2.84 14.40 4.91
N TYR A 196 2.97 15.60 5.45
CA TYR A 196 4.25 16.28 5.60
C TYR A 196 4.91 15.80 6.89
N ASN A 197 6.21 15.53 6.82
CA ASN A 197 6.99 15.10 7.98
C ASN A 197 7.15 16.23 9.02
N GLY A 198 7.63 15.85 10.20
CA GLY A 198 7.93 16.78 11.29
C GLY A 198 6.78 17.05 12.27
N VAL A 199 5.53 16.67 11.96
CA VAL A 199 4.40 16.79 12.89
C VAL A 199 4.37 15.63 13.88
N ILE A 200 4.29 14.40 13.37
CA ILE A 200 4.30 13.20 14.21
C ILE A 200 5.76 12.87 14.54
N LYS A 201 6.07 12.71 15.82
CA LYS A 201 7.42 12.43 16.31
C LYS A 201 7.48 11.07 16.98
N ASN A 202 8.59 10.36 16.75
CA ASN A 202 8.86 9.05 17.34
C ASN A 202 7.76 8.04 17.02
N MET A 203 7.47 7.87 15.72
CA MET A 203 6.44 6.93 15.22
C MET A 203 6.76 5.50 15.64
N PHE A 204 8.03 5.10 15.56
CA PHE A 204 8.47 3.78 15.99
C PHE A 204 8.17 3.52 17.48
N GLY A 205 8.46 4.47 18.35
CA GLY A 205 8.12 4.38 19.78
C GLY A 205 6.61 4.28 20.02
N LEU A 206 5.80 5.05 19.27
CA LEU A 206 4.33 4.96 19.35
C LEU A 206 3.80 3.59 18.95
N MET A 207 4.37 2.98 17.91
CA MET A 207 4.02 1.62 17.46
C MET A 207 4.38 0.59 18.53
N LYS A 208 5.59 0.65 19.09
CA LYS A 208 6.03 -0.26 20.17
C LYS A 208 5.15 -0.14 21.41
N ASP A 209 4.81 1.06 21.84
CA ASP A 209 3.97 1.28 23.01
C ASP A 209 2.53 0.77 22.76
N TYR A 210 1.99 0.99 21.56
CA TYR A 210 0.69 0.43 21.18
C TYR A 210 0.68 -1.11 21.22
N LEU A 211 1.70 -1.75 20.63
CA LEU A 211 1.79 -3.21 20.57
C LEU A 211 2.01 -3.88 21.94
N LYS A 212 2.55 -3.16 22.94
CA LYS A 212 2.62 -3.64 24.33
C LYS A 212 1.27 -3.63 25.04
N GLU A 213 0.39 -2.69 24.67
CA GLU A 213 -0.93 -2.54 25.25
C GLU A 213 -1.99 -3.43 24.57
N ASP A 214 -1.79 -3.75 23.28
CA ASP A 214 -2.73 -4.54 22.47
C ASP A 214 -2.38 -6.03 22.53
N MET A 215 -3.23 -6.79 23.24
CA MET A 215 -3.04 -8.25 23.44
C MET A 215 -3.37 -9.07 22.18
N ASP A 216 -4.13 -8.50 21.22
CA ASP A 216 -4.63 -9.19 20.02
C ASP A 216 -4.04 -8.61 18.72
N VAL A 217 -2.73 -8.75 18.54
CA VAL A 217 -2.10 -8.34 17.28
C VAL A 217 -2.58 -9.22 16.14
N ASN A 218 -3.25 -8.62 15.16
CA ASN A 218 -3.82 -9.30 14.00
C ASN A 218 -3.60 -8.49 12.71
N ARG A 219 -4.17 -8.97 11.60
CA ARG A 219 -3.97 -8.40 10.26
C ARG A 219 -4.35 -6.92 10.13
N ILE A 220 -5.23 -6.40 10.97
CA ILE A 220 -5.71 -5.00 10.92
C ILE A 220 -5.17 -4.13 12.05
N SER A 221 -4.21 -4.63 12.83
CA SER A 221 -3.67 -3.90 13.99
C SER A 221 -3.03 -2.57 13.61
N ASP A 222 -2.46 -2.45 12.42
CA ASP A 222 -1.92 -1.22 11.88
C ASP A 222 -3.00 -0.14 11.67
N GLN A 223 -4.20 -0.52 11.20
CA GLN A 223 -5.34 0.40 11.06
C GLN A 223 -5.90 0.81 12.43
N VAL A 224 -5.98 -0.14 13.36
CA VAL A 224 -6.42 0.13 14.75
C VAL A 224 -5.44 1.06 15.46
N PHE A 225 -4.13 0.84 15.26
CA PHE A 225 -3.09 1.75 15.73
C PHE A 225 -3.29 3.17 15.21
N LEU A 226 -3.47 3.35 13.89
CA LEU A 226 -3.69 4.66 13.30
C LEU A 226 -4.93 5.33 13.87
N ARG A 227 -6.03 4.60 14.06
CA ARG A 227 -7.25 5.08 14.70
C ARG A 227 -7.02 5.54 16.13
N LYS A 228 -6.36 4.71 16.95
CA LYS A 228 -6.20 4.94 18.40
C LYS A 228 -5.07 5.90 18.76
N ARG A 229 -4.07 6.10 17.88
CA ARG A 229 -2.88 6.89 18.20
C ARG A 229 -2.67 8.10 17.30
N ILE A 230 -3.12 8.05 16.05
CA ILE A 230 -2.71 8.99 15.01
C ILE A 230 -3.86 9.86 14.52
N TRP A 231 -5.07 9.31 14.38
CA TRP A 231 -6.23 10.02 13.83
C TRP A 231 -6.47 11.40 14.42
N LYS A 232 -6.42 11.53 15.73
CA LYS A 232 -6.71 12.79 16.43
C LYS A 232 -5.69 13.90 16.11
N THR A 233 -4.48 13.53 15.72
CA THR A 233 -3.49 14.45 15.17
C THR A 233 -3.80 14.79 13.73
N VAL A 234 -4.03 13.79 12.90
CA VAL A 234 -4.22 13.91 11.46
C VAL A 234 -5.44 14.79 11.12
N ILE A 235 -6.57 14.56 11.79
CA ILE A 235 -7.82 15.28 11.46
C ILE A 235 -7.77 16.79 11.73
N GLN A 236 -6.82 17.28 12.53
CA GLN A 236 -6.66 18.73 12.77
C GLN A 236 -6.29 19.48 11.48
N SER A 237 -5.57 18.82 10.54
CA SER A 237 -5.18 19.42 9.27
C SER A 237 -5.11 18.36 8.18
N ALA A 238 -6.24 17.72 7.87
CA ALA A 238 -6.33 16.72 6.81
C ALA A 238 -7.22 17.20 5.66
N LEU A 239 -6.83 16.83 4.44
CA LEU A 239 -7.75 16.73 3.31
C LEU A 239 -8.19 15.26 3.23
N VAL A 240 -9.49 15.02 3.30
CA VAL A 240 -10.06 13.67 3.26
C VAL A 240 -10.84 13.49 1.96
N HIS A 241 -10.41 12.61 1.07
CA HIS A 241 -11.20 12.19 -0.08
C HIS A 241 -12.01 10.95 0.27
N ASP A 242 -13.31 10.99 -0.01
CA ASP A 242 -14.25 9.93 0.36
C ASP A 242 -15.36 9.83 -0.68
N SER A 243 -15.31 8.83 -1.56
CA SER A 243 -16.27 8.64 -2.66
C SER A 243 -17.71 8.40 -2.17
N TYR A 244 -17.89 7.97 -0.93
CA TYR A 244 -19.19 7.57 -0.40
C TYR A 244 -19.68 8.41 0.76
N HIS A 245 -18.94 9.49 1.09
CA HIS A 245 -19.27 10.36 2.23
C HIS A 245 -19.54 9.55 3.52
N LEU A 246 -18.64 8.63 3.82
CA LEU A 246 -18.73 7.79 5.03
C LEU A 246 -18.47 8.62 6.29
N GLY A 247 -17.62 9.64 6.20
CA GLY A 247 -17.35 10.63 7.23
C GLY A 247 -17.78 12.03 6.80
N GLU A 248 -18.17 12.86 7.77
CA GLU A 248 -18.60 14.25 7.53
C GLU A 248 -17.47 15.13 6.98
N GLU A 249 -16.21 14.76 7.26
CA GLU A 249 -15.01 15.45 6.79
C GLU A 249 -14.65 15.13 5.33
N GLY A 250 -15.30 14.12 4.74
CA GLY A 250 -14.99 13.62 3.41
C GLY A 250 -15.54 14.49 2.29
N LYS A 251 -14.73 14.69 1.26
CA LYS A 251 -15.13 15.33 -0.01
C LYS A 251 -14.96 14.34 -1.17
N PRO A 252 -15.66 14.51 -2.29
CA PRO A 252 -15.46 13.68 -3.49
C PRO A 252 -14.06 13.86 -4.06
N TYR A 253 -13.62 12.85 -4.82
CA TYR A 253 -12.40 12.93 -5.60
C TYR A 253 -12.53 13.97 -6.72
N PRO A 254 -11.45 14.66 -7.08
CA PRO A 254 -11.42 15.52 -8.25
C PRO A 254 -11.54 14.71 -9.54
N ASP A 255 -11.92 15.38 -10.63
CA ASP A 255 -11.92 14.79 -11.96
C ASP A 255 -10.51 14.35 -12.36
N TYR A 256 -10.41 13.24 -13.07
CA TYR A 256 -9.14 12.68 -13.53
C TYR A 256 -9.31 11.95 -14.87
N GLU A 257 -8.22 11.76 -15.59
CA GLU A 257 -8.19 10.98 -16.81
C GLU A 257 -8.08 9.49 -16.48
N ILE A 258 -9.07 8.70 -16.88
CA ILE A 258 -9.15 7.28 -16.57
C ILE A 258 -8.15 6.51 -17.43
N SER A 259 -7.21 5.82 -16.79
CA SER A 259 -6.25 4.93 -17.45
C SER A 259 -6.83 3.54 -17.72
N ASP A 260 -6.13 2.74 -18.55
CA ASP A 260 -6.56 1.36 -18.84
C ASP A 260 -6.56 0.46 -17.60
N ILE A 261 -5.71 0.73 -16.60
CA ILE A 261 -5.69 -0.01 -15.32
C ILE A 261 -6.98 0.25 -14.53
N GLU A 262 -7.57 1.43 -14.67
CA GLU A 262 -8.76 1.87 -13.93
C GLU A 262 -10.07 1.50 -14.65
N LYS A 263 -9.98 1.01 -15.90
CA LYS A 263 -11.14 0.54 -16.70
C LYS A 263 -11.60 -0.88 -16.33
N ILE A 264 -11.37 -1.31 -15.10
CA ILE A 264 -11.84 -2.58 -14.58
C ILE A 264 -13.13 -2.40 -13.78
N ALA A 265 -13.99 -3.42 -13.79
CA ALA A 265 -15.22 -3.37 -13.02
C ALA A 265 -14.94 -3.19 -11.53
N PHE A 266 -15.68 -2.25 -10.90
CA PHE A 266 -15.57 -1.96 -9.47
C PHE A 266 -14.20 -1.44 -9.00
N PHE A 267 -13.41 -0.83 -9.91
CA PHE A 267 -12.14 -0.23 -9.54
C PHE A 267 -12.31 0.78 -8.39
N HIS A 268 -11.44 0.67 -7.40
CA HIS A 268 -11.26 1.66 -6.33
C HIS A 268 -9.79 1.72 -5.90
N ILE A 269 -9.36 2.87 -5.42
CA ILE A 269 -8.01 3.04 -4.85
C ILE A 269 -7.85 2.07 -3.68
N GLY A 270 -6.70 1.41 -3.58
CA GLY A 270 -6.41 0.41 -2.54
C GLY A 270 -6.97 -0.99 -2.86
N MET A 271 -7.54 -1.19 -4.04
CA MET A 271 -7.98 -2.51 -4.49
C MET A 271 -6.77 -3.44 -4.67
N ILE A 272 -6.88 -4.67 -4.15
CA ILE A 272 -5.85 -5.70 -4.33
C ILE A 272 -5.73 -6.06 -5.81
N ASP A 273 -4.53 -5.94 -6.38
CA ASP A 273 -4.24 -6.29 -7.78
C ASP A 273 -3.59 -7.67 -7.87
N SER A 274 -4.36 -8.72 -7.63
CA SER A 274 -3.89 -10.07 -7.88
C SER A 274 -5.02 -11.02 -8.28
N ASN A 275 -4.75 -11.85 -9.28
CA ASN A 275 -5.65 -12.91 -9.72
C ASN A 275 -4.99 -14.27 -9.50
N SER A 276 -5.79 -15.24 -9.10
CA SER A 276 -5.34 -16.63 -8.99
C SER A 276 -5.16 -17.23 -10.38
N CYS A 277 -3.99 -17.81 -10.63
CA CYS A 277 -3.68 -18.55 -11.83
C CYS A 277 -3.43 -20.01 -11.44
N THR A 278 -4.35 -20.90 -11.82
CA THR A 278 -4.27 -22.32 -11.49
C THR A 278 -3.66 -23.10 -12.68
N ILE A 279 -2.55 -23.78 -12.41
CA ILE A 279 -1.89 -24.65 -13.37
C ILE A 279 -2.17 -26.10 -12.99
N LYS A 280 -2.73 -26.86 -13.93
CA LYS A 280 -3.00 -28.29 -13.77
C LYS A 280 -1.96 -29.10 -14.52
N THR A 281 -1.31 -30.03 -13.86
CA THR A 281 -0.39 -30.97 -14.49
C THR A 281 -1.08 -32.31 -14.69
N GLU A 282 -0.85 -32.96 -15.84
CA GLU A 282 -1.37 -34.30 -16.15
C GLU A 282 -0.36 -35.41 -15.83
N ILE A 283 0.84 -35.04 -15.36
CA ILE A 283 1.93 -35.97 -15.09
C ILE A 283 1.92 -36.35 -13.61
N GLU A 284 2.08 -37.63 -13.31
CA GLU A 284 2.35 -38.08 -11.94
C GLU A 284 3.75 -37.62 -11.49
N ILE A 285 3.79 -36.48 -10.83
CA ILE A 285 5.02 -35.94 -10.24
C ILE A 285 5.12 -36.48 -8.83
N LYS A 286 6.20 -37.23 -8.51
CA LYS A 286 6.44 -37.71 -7.15
C LYS A 286 6.87 -36.59 -6.17
N ALA A 287 7.20 -35.42 -6.67
CA ALA A 287 7.62 -34.27 -5.88
C ALA A 287 6.44 -33.59 -5.15
N LYS A 288 6.77 -32.94 -4.04
CA LYS A 288 5.82 -32.11 -3.29
C LYS A 288 5.85 -30.64 -3.70
N LYS A 289 6.89 -30.21 -4.40
CA LYS A 289 7.22 -28.82 -4.68
C LYS A 289 7.79 -28.67 -6.09
N VAL A 290 7.45 -27.59 -6.74
CA VAL A 290 7.99 -27.17 -8.03
C VAL A 290 8.50 -25.74 -7.96
N LYS A 291 9.48 -25.42 -8.79
CA LYS A 291 9.81 -24.07 -9.17
C LYS A 291 9.15 -23.76 -10.50
N TRP A 292 8.37 -22.71 -10.55
CA TRP A 292 7.72 -22.28 -11.79
C TRP A 292 8.33 -20.96 -12.27
N TYR A 293 8.24 -20.77 -13.58
CA TYR A 293 8.77 -19.62 -14.31
C TYR A 293 7.66 -19.01 -15.14
N LEU A 294 7.52 -17.69 -15.08
CA LEU A 294 6.65 -16.95 -16.00
C LEU A 294 7.50 -16.40 -17.14
N GLU A 295 7.17 -16.77 -18.37
CA GLU A 295 7.89 -16.40 -19.58
C GLU A 295 7.01 -15.50 -20.46
N ASN A 296 7.61 -14.43 -21.01
CA ASN A 296 6.95 -13.57 -21.98
C ASN A 296 6.96 -14.18 -23.41
N GLU A 297 6.39 -13.46 -24.38
CA GLU A 297 6.33 -13.86 -25.77
C GLU A 297 7.69 -14.05 -26.46
N ASN A 298 8.75 -13.46 -25.93
CA ASN A 298 10.12 -13.57 -26.42
C ASN A 298 10.90 -14.74 -25.76
N GLY A 299 10.28 -15.45 -24.81
CA GLY A 299 10.93 -16.50 -24.02
C GLY A 299 11.79 -15.96 -22.87
N GLU A 300 11.67 -14.70 -22.51
CA GLU A 300 12.37 -14.10 -21.38
C GLU A 300 11.64 -14.41 -20.06
N ILE A 301 12.38 -14.83 -19.05
CA ILE A 301 11.82 -15.08 -17.71
C ILE A 301 11.50 -13.75 -17.03
N ILE A 302 10.24 -13.55 -16.71
CA ILE A 302 9.74 -12.37 -16.00
C ILE A 302 9.92 -12.53 -14.50
N CYS A 303 9.57 -13.69 -13.95
CA CYS A 303 9.76 -14.05 -12.54
C CYS A 303 9.74 -15.56 -12.35
N SER A 304 10.24 -16.01 -11.19
CA SER A 304 10.18 -17.41 -10.80
C SER A 304 9.95 -17.53 -9.29
N TYR A 305 9.17 -18.53 -8.90
CA TYR A 305 8.87 -18.82 -7.48
C TYR A 305 8.65 -20.30 -7.26
N ASP A 306 8.78 -20.70 -6.02
CA ASP A 306 8.48 -22.05 -5.58
C ASP A 306 7.02 -22.19 -5.15
N SER A 307 6.38 -23.30 -5.50
CA SER A 307 5.02 -23.62 -5.06
C SER A 307 4.86 -25.08 -4.68
N PHE A 308 4.04 -25.32 -3.65
CA PHE A 308 3.64 -26.68 -3.28
C PHE A 308 2.58 -27.20 -4.24
N ILE A 309 2.70 -28.50 -4.58
CA ILE A 309 1.73 -29.21 -5.39
C ILE A 309 0.53 -29.60 -4.51
N LYS A 310 -0.67 -29.25 -4.95
CA LYS A 310 -1.94 -29.68 -4.36
C LYS A 310 -2.56 -30.78 -5.22
N LYS A 311 -3.38 -31.65 -4.59
CA LYS A 311 -4.20 -32.61 -5.32
C LYS A 311 -5.65 -32.15 -5.30
N GLU A 312 -6.26 -32.01 -6.46
CA GLU A 312 -7.65 -31.65 -6.62
C GLU A 312 -8.27 -32.51 -7.73
N ASN A 313 -9.39 -33.17 -7.45
CA ASN A 313 -10.12 -34.02 -8.41
C ASN A 313 -9.23 -35.02 -9.16
N GLY A 314 -8.24 -35.64 -8.48
CA GLY A 314 -7.30 -36.59 -9.07
C GLY A 314 -6.19 -35.96 -9.93
N LYS A 315 -6.17 -34.64 -10.09
CA LYS A 315 -5.10 -33.91 -10.79
C LYS A 315 -4.17 -33.24 -9.81
N GLN A 316 -2.91 -33.14 -10.20
CA GLN A 316 -1.94 -32.32 -9.50
C GLN A 316 -2.01 -30.89 -10.03
N ILE A 317 -2.07 -29.93 -9.12
CA ILE A 317 -2.20 -28.50 -9.45
C ILE A 317 -1.21 -27.67 -8.65
N ILE A 318 -0.78 -26.57 -9.21
CA ILE A 318 -0.22 -25.42 -8.49
C ILE A 318 -1.12 -24.21 -8.68
N GLU A 319 -1.29 -23.44 -7.61
CA GLU A 319 -2.09 -22.24 -7.60
C GLU A 319 -1.17 -21.04 -7.36
N ILE A 320 -1.22 -20.07 -8.26
CA ILE A 320 -0.32 -18.93 -8.28
C ILE A 320 -1.16 -17.65 -8.30
N ASN A 321 -0.87 -16.74 -7.38
CA ASN A 321 -1.47 -15.40 -7.38
C ASN A 321 -0.50 -14.42 -8.04
N LEU A 322 -0.92 -13.86 -9.17
CA LEU A 322 -0.15 -12.92 -9.97
C LEU A 322 -0.89 -11.60 -10.14
N PRO A 323 -0.20 -10.49 -10.41
CA PRO A 323 -0.85 -9.25 -10.84
C PRO A 323 -1.85 -9.49 -11.98
N THR A 324 -2.92 -8.74 -11.98
CA THR A 324 -3.98 -8.81 -13.01
C THR A 324 -3.42 -8.67 -14.42
N PHE A 325 -2.45 -7.79 -14.61
CA PHE A 325 -1.75 -7.63 -15.89
C PHE A 325 -1.05 -8.92 -16.34
N TYR A 326 -0.32 -9.61 -15.46
CA TYR A 326 0.37 -10.87 -15.79
C TYR A 326 -0.64 -12.00 -16.09
N SER A 327 -1.63 -12.15 -15.23
CA SER A 327 -2.69 -13.14 -15.40
C SER A 327 -3.44 -12.97 -16.72
N SER A 328 -3.69 -11.73 -17.15
CA SER A 328 -4.33 -11.44 -18.44
C SER A 328 -3.45 -11.87 -19.63
N LYS A 329 -2.13 -11.66 -19.56
CA LYS A 329 -1.19 -12.11 -20.60
C LYS A 329 -1.19 -13.63 -20.76
N ILE A 330 -1.28 -14.37 -19.65
CA ILE A 330 -1.40 -15.83 -19.66
C ILE A 330 -2.74 -16.24 -20.27
N LYS A 331 -3.84 -15.62 -19.84
CA LYS A 331 -5.19 -15.90 -20.35
C LYS A 331 -5.31 -15.75 -21.88
N TYR A 332 -4.59 -14.78 -22.45
CA TYR A 332 -4.58 -14.54 -23.90
C TYR A 332 -3.43 -15.27 -24.63
N ASN A 333 -2.80 -16.27 -24.00
CA ASN A 333 -1.71 -17.08 -24.55
C ASN A 333 -0.49 -16.26 -25.05
N LYS A 334 -0.30 -15.06 -24.50
CA LYS A 334 0.88 -14.23 -24.81
C LYS A 334 2.07 -14.61 -23.94
N TRP A 335 1.81 -14.97 -22.69
CA TRP A 335 2.79 -15.43 -21.73
C TRP A 335 2.48 -16.87 -21.32
N LYS A 336 3.49 -17.62 -20.94
CA LYS A 336 3.35 -19.02 -20.53
C LYS A 336 4.01 -19.26 -19.18
N ILE A 337 3.57 -20.30 -18.51
CA ILE A 337 4.21 -20.80 -17.29
C ILE A 337 4.83 -22.14 -17.62
N SER A 338 6.12 -22.26 -17.34
CA SER A 338 6.86 -23.50 -17.28
C SER A 338 7.24 -23.84 -15.84
N TYR A 339 7.61 -25.07 -15.56
CA TYR A 339 8.01 -25.46 -14.21
C TYR A 339 9.02 -26.60 -14.25
N GLU A 340 9.84 -26.66 -13.20
CA GLU A 340 10.73 -27.78 -12.92
C GLU A 340 10.41 -28.37 -11.54
N VAL A 341 10.66 -29.66 -11.38
CA VAL A 341 10.41 -30.39 -10.14
C VAL A 341 11.55 -30.10 -9.16
N LEU A 342 11.20 -29.72 -7.93
CA LEU A 342 12.14 -29.65 -6.82
C LEU A 342 12.05 -30.93 -6.00
N GLU A 343 13.17 -31.44 -5.54
CA GLU A 343 13.27 -32.68 -4.72
C GLU A 343 12.45 -32.60 -3.41
#